data_b347dbc3d24ff790868a3ab2d82073bd
#
_entry.id   b347dbc3d24ff790868a3ab2d82073bd
#
_cell.length_a   1.000
_cell.length_b   1.000
_cell.length_c   1.000
_cell.angle_alpha   90.00
_cell.angle_beta   90.00
_cell.angle_gamma   90.00
#
_symmetry.space_group_name_H-M   'P 1'
#
loop_
_entity.id
_entity.type
_entity.pdbx_description
1 polymer ?
#
loop_
_entity_poly.entity_id
_entity_poly.type
_entity_poly.pdbx_seq_one_letter_code
_entity_poly.pdbx_strand_id
1 'polypeptide(L)'
;FKLDVAQPASVSGLSWRLDGEKIDLALFVAGMMERASPQTPPTQQVFDELMHANVLGAMQALPQVAPWVAEAHGTFAFVSSRMSSLALTDAGNAALYRVSKAALNMVVRTAPFDFPNVTWLALSPGWVQTDMGGDAAPLTVDKSVAQMRATLQAVSGAEKRAAVQGQFLNYDGSTLPW
;
A
#
# COMPACT_ATOMS: atom_id res chain seq x y z
N PHE A 1 -0.59 13.47 14.52
CA PHE A 1 -1.16 12.61 15.57
C PHE A 1 -0.63 11.17 15.48
N LYS A 2 -0.67 10.44 16.60
CA LYS A 2 -0.28 9.04 16.62
C LYS A 2 -1.43 8.19 16.07
N LEU A 3 -1.12 7.26 15.17
CA LEU A 3 -2.05 6.29 14.58
C LEU A 3 -1.38 4.91 14.59
N ASP A 4 -2.08 3.93 15.14
CA ASP A 4 -1.71 2.53 15.06
C ASP A 4 -2.75 1.79 14.22
N VAL A 5 -2.39 1.42 13.01
CA VAL A 5 -3.31 0.78 12.05
C VAL A 5 -3.68 -0.65 12.43
N ALA A 6 -2.92 -1.29 13.32
CA ALA A 6 -3.25 -2.60 13.86
C ALA A 6 -4.32 -2.53 14.96
N GLN A 7 -4.68 -1.33 15.42
CA GLN A 7 -5.66 -1.11 16.48
C GLN A 7 -6.92 -0.44 15.91
N PRO A 8 -8.05 -1.16 15.77
CA PRO A 8 -9.29 -0.60 15.22
C PRO A 8 -9.75 0.70 15.91
N ALA A 9 -9.61 0.78 17.23
CA ALA A 9 -9.93 1.97 18.01
C ALA A 9 -9.06 3.18 17.63
N SER A 10 -7.80 2.97 17.23
CA SER A 10 -6.91 4.03 16.77
C SER A 10 -7.32 4.57 15.41
N VAL A 11 -7.83 3.70 14.53
CA VAL A 11 -8.27 4.05 13.17
C VAL A 11 -9.66 4.70 13.17
N SER A 12 -10.55 4.29 14.07
CA SER A 12 -11.97 4.68 14.08
C SER A 12 -12.25 6.19 14.14
N GLY A 13 -11.31 7.00 14.66
CA GLY A 13 -11.43 8.45 14.72
C GLY A 13 -10.77 9.22 13.56
N LEU A 14 -10.32 8.52 12.53
CA LEU A 14 -9.52 9.13 11.45
C LEU A 14 -10.33 10.14 10.64
N SER A 15 -11.59 9.81 10.31
CA SER A 15 -12.50 10.70 9.58
C SER A 15 -12.72 12.04 10.31
N TRP A 16 -12.93 12.01 11.64
CA TRP A 16 -13.05 13.22 12.45
C TRP A 16 -11.80 14.10 12.44
N ARG A 17 -10.63 13.48 12.36
CA ARG A 17 -9.34 14.20 12.34
C ARG A 17 -9.05 14.85 10.99
N LEU A 18 -9.71 14.37 9.95
CA LEU A 18 -9.57 14.85 8.58
C LEU A 18 -10.77 15.69 8.14
N ASP A 19 -11.70 15.99 9.06
CA ASP A 19 -12.92 16.73 8.75
C ASP A 19 -12.60 18.11 8.15
N GLY A 20 -13.20 18.39 6.99
CA GLY A 20 -12.98 19.62 6.23
C GLY A 20 -11.71 19.68 5.39
N GLU A 21 -10.86 18.64 5.41
CA GLU A 21 -9.65 18.60 4.60
C GLU A 21 -9.97 18.24 3.14
N LYS A 22 -9.11 18.71 2.22
CA LYS A 22 -9.06 18.26 0.82
C LYS A 22 -7.71 17.63 0.57
N ILE A 23 -7.70 16.34 0.25
CA ILE A 23 -6.46 15.56 0.20
C ILE A 23 -6.12 15.23 -1.25
N ASP A 24 -5.13 15.92 -1.81
CA ASP A 24 -4.63 15.63 -3.17
C ASP A 24 -3.90 14.29 -3.25
N LEU A 25 -3.22 13.90 -2.16
CA LEU A 25 -2.47 12.65 -2.08
C LEU A 25 -2.55 12.07 -0.67
N ALA A 26 -3.13 10.88 -0.55
CA ALA A 26 -3.01 10.02 0.62
C ALA A 26 -2.05 8.86 0.31
N LEU A 27 -1.18 8.52 1.26
CA LEU A 27 -0.25 7.40 1.13
C LEU A 27 -0.34 6.51 2.37
N PHE A 28 -0.79 5.27 2.18
CA PHE A 28 -0.79 4.25 3.22
C PHE A 28 0.53 3.48 3.19
N VAL A 29 1.37 3.67 4.22
CA VAL A 29 2.74 3.12 4.27
C VAL A 29 2.87 1.98 5.27
N ALA A 30 1.99 1.92 6.28
CA ALA A 30 2.08 0.96 7.36
C ALA A 30 2.13 -0.49 6.85
N GLY A 31 2.98 -1.30 7.49
CA GLY A 31 3.10 -2.71 7.16
C GLY A 31 4.20 -3.41 7.95
N MET A 32 4.04 -4.71 8.08
CA MET A 32 4.95 -5.62 8.75
C MET A 32 5.40 -6.72 7.78
N MET A 33 6.53 -7.35 8.08
CA MET A 33 7.04 -8.48 7.30
C MET A 33 7.46 -9.62 8.24
N GLU A 34 7.06 -10.83 7.87
CA GLU A 34 7.51 -12.09 8.45
C GLU A 34 8.24 -12.87 7.33
N ARG A 35 9.33 -13.57 7.67
CA ARG A 35 10.27 -14.12 6.68
C ARG A 35 10.20 -15.64 6.52
N ALA A 36 9.36 -16.35 7.31
CA ALA A 36 9.29 -17.79 7.23
C ALA A 36 8.87 -18.29 5.85
N SER A 37 9.36 -19.47 5.51
CA SER A 37 8.97 -20.16 4.29
C SER A 37 7.65 -20.93 4.52
N PRO A 38 6.97 -21.40 3.44
CA PRO A 38 5.78 -22.22 3.55
C PRO A 38 5.98 -23.54 4.31
N GLN A 39 7.23 -23.97 4.50
CA GLN A 39 7.55 -25.16 5.30
C GLN A 39 7.33 -24.96 6.82
N THR A 40 7.31 -23.70 7.27
CA THR A 40 7.05 -23.35 8.66
C THR A 40 5.71 -22.63 8.74
N PRO A 41 4.62 -23.30 9.16
CA PRO A 41 3.33 -22.66 9.25
C PRO A 41 3.37 -21.51 10.28
N PRO A 42 2.77 -20.36 9.99
CA PRO A 42 2.70 -19.28 10.96
C PRO A 42 1.84 -19.72 12.16
N THR A 43 2.16 -19.21 13.34
CA THR A 43 1.22 -19.27 14.45
C THR A 43 0.03 -18.35 14.16
N GLN A 44 -1.12 -18.61 14.81
CA GLN A 44 -2.28 -17.72 14.68
C GLN A 44 -1.93 -16.30 15.09
N GLN A 45 -1.17 -16.10 16.16
CA GLN A 45 -0.75 -14.78 16.60
C GLN A 45 0.02 -14.02 15.51
N VAL A 46 1.03 -14.63 14.91
CA VAL A 46 1.83 -14.02 13.82
C VAL A 46 0.96 -13.73 12.60
N PHE A 47 0.03 -14.63 12.26
CA PHE A 47 -0.93 -14.43 11.19
C PHE A 47 -1.82 -13.21 11.47
N ASP A 48 -2.42 -13.15 12.67
CA ASP A 48 -3.33 -12.09 13.07
C ASP A 48 -2.63 -10.73 13.09
N GLU A 49 -1.46 -10.63 13.72
CA GLU A 49 -0.68 -9.38 13.79
C GLU A 49 -0.34 -8.84 12.39
N LEU A 50 0.15 -9.70 11.51
CA LEU A 50 0.56 -9.31 10.18
C LEU A 50 -0.63 -8.93 9.30
N MET A 51 -1.71 -9.72 9.32
CA MET A 51 -2.93 -9.42 8.56
C MET A 51 -3.65 -8.18 9.09
N HIS A 52 -3.65 -7.94 10.40
CA HIS A 52 -4.19 -6.71 10.97
C HIS A 52 -3.42 -5.47 10.47
N ALA A 53 -2.08 -5.50 10.53
CA ALA A 53 -1.28 -4.36 10.09
C ALA A 53 -1.35 -4.13 8.57
N ASN A 54 -1.20 -5.19 7.77
CA ASN A 54 -1.03 -5.07 6.32
C ASN A 54 -2.34 -4.99 5.55
N VAL A 55 -3.44 -5.53 6.08
CA VAL A 55 -4.72 -5.66 5.36
C VAL A 55 -5.85 -4.97 6.09
N LEU A 56 -6.17 -5.41 7.31
CA LEU A 56 -7.32 -4.87 8.05
C LEU A 56 -7.18 -3.36 8.30
N GLY A 57 -5.99 -2.90 8.72
CA GLY A 57 -5.71 -1.49 8.92
C GLY A 57 -5.95 -0.64 7.67
N ALA A 58 -5.55 -1.14 6.49
CA ALA A 58 -5.81 -0.50 5.21
C ALA A 58 -7.32 -0.47 4.90
N MET A 59 -8.03 -1.59 5.08
CA MET A 59 -9.47 -1.68 4.85
C MET A 59 -10.28 -0.77 5.79
N GLN A 60 -9.82 -0.57 7.01
CA GLN A 60 -10.47 0.32 7.98
C GLN A 60 -10.16 1.81 7.72
N ALA A 61 -8.93 2.13 7.30
CA ALA A 61 -8.54 3.50 6.97
C ALA A 61 -9.17 4.00 5.66
N LEU A 62 -9.31 3.10 4.68
CA LEU A 62 -9.80 3.43 3.34
C LEU A 62 -11.13 4.22 3.37
N PRO A 63 -12.23 3.73 3.95
CA PRO A 63 -13.52 4.43 3.92
C PRO A 63 -13.52 5.74 4.72
N GLN A 64 -12.57 5.93 5.62
CA GLN A 64 -12.45 7.14 6.43
C GLN A 64 -11.62 8.23 5.74
N VAL A 65 -10.72 7.86 4.83
CA VAL A 65 -9.84 8.80 4.11
C VAL A 65 -10.36 9.08 2.70
N ALA A 66 -10.94 8.09 2.04
CA ALA A 66 -11.38 8.18 0.64
C ALA A 66 -12.33 9.35 0.35
N PRO A 67 -13.31 9.72 1.20
CA PRO A 67 -14.17 10.86 0.94
C PRO A 67 -13.38 12.18 0.76
N TRP A 68 -12.39 12.43 1.62
CA TRP A 68 -11.56 13.64 1.58
C TRP A 68 -10.61 13.67 0.37
N VAL A 69 -10.17 12.49 -0.09
CA VAL A 69 -9.39 12.36 -1.33
C VAL A 69 -10.30 12.54 -2.55
N ALA A 70 -11.54 12.05 -2.49
CA ALA A 70 -12.52 12.21 -3.57
C ALA A 70 -12.90 13.66 -3.82
N GLU A 71 -13.01 14.50 -2.78
CA GLU A 71 -13.29 15.93 -2.91
C GLU A 71 -12.20 16.69 -3.67
N ALA A 72 -10.95 16.25 -3.56
CA ALA A 72 -9.82 16.81 -4.31
C ALA A 72 -9.64 16.15 -5.68
N HIS A 73 -10.44 15.13 -6.03
CA HIS A 73 -10.13 14.21 -7.13
C HIS A 73 -8.69 13.68 -7.05
N GLY A 74 -8.25 13.38 -5.84
CA GLY A 74 -6.87 13.07 -5.50
C GLY A 74 -6.49 11.62 -5.79
N THR A 75 -5.30 11.27 -5.31
CA THR A 75 -4.74 9.91 -5.38
C THR A 75 -4.64 9.29 -4.00
N PHE A 76 -5.08 8.04 -3.85
CA PHE A 76 -4.82 7.24 -2.67
C PHE A 76 -3.94 6.05 -3.04
N ALA A 77 -2.68 6.11 -2.66
CA ALA A 77 -1.70 5.08 -2.95
C ALA A 77 -1.39 4.23 -1.71
N PHE A 78 -1.22 2.93 -1.92
CA PHE A 78 -0.90 1.97 -0.89
C PHE A 78 0.46 1.35 -1.15
N VAL A 79 1.37 1.43 -0.18
CA VAL A 79 2.69 0.82 -0.30
C VAL A 79 2.56 -0.70 -0.20
N SER A 80 2.65 -1.33 -1.36
CA SER A 80 2.66 -2.77 -1.56
C SER A 80 4.09 -3.28 -1.73
N SER A 81 4.29 -4.36 -2.44
CA SER A 81 5.59 -4.96 -2.71
C SER A 81 5.56 -5.76 -4.01
N ARG A 82 6.66 -5.76 -4.78
CA ARG A 82 6.84 -6.70 -5.90
C ARG A 82 6.56 -8.16 -5.48
N MET A 83 6.79 -8.49 -4.22
CA MET A 83 6.52 -9.82 -3.65
C MET A 83 5.03 -10.17 -3.58
N SER A 84 4.12 -9.20 -3.78
CA SER A 84 2.67 -9.44 -3.87
C SER A 84 2.20 -9.91 -5.24
N SER A 85 3.05 -9.81 -6.25
CA SER A 85 2.72 -10.22 -7.61
C SER A 85 2.72 -11.75 -7.73
N LEU A 86 1.58 -12.32 -8.12
CA LEU A 86 1.47 -13.75 -8.42
C LEU A 86 2.30 -14.09 -9.67
N ALA A 87 2.26 -13.21 -10.68
CA ALA A 87 2.99 -13.41 -11.93
C ALA A 87 4.52 -13.33 -11.78
N LEU A 88 5.03 -12.58 -10.81
CA LEU A 88 6.46 -12.40 -10.57
C LEU A 88 7.00 -13.27 -9.42
N THR A 89 6.21 -14.23 -8.94
CA THR A 89 6.62 -15.10 -7.85
C THR A 89 7.72 -16.07 -8.32
N ASP A 90 8.91 -15.91 -7.78
CA ASP A 90 10.13 -16.63 -8.11
C ASP A 90 10.75 -17.39 -6.91
N ALA A 91 10.18 -17.23 -5.72
CA ALA A 91 10.67 -17.85 -4.48
C ALA A 91 9.54 -18.03 -3.45
N GLY A 92 9.69 -18.96 -2.52
CA GLY A 92 8.72 -19.25 -1.47
C GLY A 92 8.97 -18.55 -0.12
N ASN A 93 10.02 -17.73 0.01
CA ASN A 93 10.31 -17.02 1.25
C ASN A 93 9.25 -15.97 1.57
N ALA A 94 9.07 -15.66 2.86
CA ALA A 94 8.11 -14.67 3.36
C ALA A 94 6.67 -14.91 2.84
N ALA A 95 6.21 -16.16 2.89
CA ALA A 95 4.95 -16.56 2.29
C ALA A 95 3.75 -15.78 2.84
N LEU A 96 3.65 -15.63 4.15
CA LEU A 96 2.57 -14.87 4.78
C LEU A 96 2.60 -13.38 4.40
N TYR A 97 3.78 -12.78 4.31
CA TYR A 97 3.92 -11.41 3.82
C TYR A 97 3.43 -11.27 2.37
N ARG A 98 3.84 -12.19 1.46
CA ARG A 98 3.36 -12.21 0.08
C ARG A 98 1.83 -12.26 0.02
N VAL A 99 1.21 -13.18 0.79
CA VAL A 99 -0.25 -13.31 0.90
C VAL A 99 -0.88 -12.00 1.36
N SER A 100 -0.36 -11.37 2.41
CA SER A 100 -0.92 -10.12 2.93
C SER A 100 -0.82 -8.96 1.92
N LYS A 101 0.30 -8.85 1.20
CA LYS A 101 0.46 -7.79 0.20
C LYS A 101 -0.35 -8.06 -1.08
N ALA A 102 -0.59 -9.32 -1.44
CA ALA A 102 -1.55 -9.68 -2.49
C ALA A 102 -3.00 -9.35 -2.08
N ALA A 103 -3.35 -9.60 -0.82
CA ALA A 103 -4.65 -9.18 -0.27
C ALA A 103 -4.80 -7.65 -0.26
N LEU A 104 -3.76 -6.90 0.11
CA LEU A 104 -3.74 -5.44 0.00
C LEU A 104 -3.93 -4.96 -1.44
N ASN A 105 -3.28 -5.62 -2.41
CA ASN A 105 -3.47 -5.34 -3.83
C ASN A 105 -4.94 -5.51 -4.26
N MET A 106 -5.62 -6.54 -3.74
CA MET A 106 -7.05 -6.75 -4.02
C MET A 106 -7.90 -5.60 -3.44
N VAL A 107 -7.58 -5.09 -2.24
CA VAL A 107 -8.26 -3.91 -1.66
C VAL A 107 -8.14 -2.71 -2.61
N VAL A 108 -6.93 -2.43 -3.11
CA VAL A 108 -6.70 -1.33 -4.08
C VAL A 108 -7.46 -1.56 -5.39
N ARG A 109 -7.51 -2.80 -5.87
CA ARG A 109 -8.14 -3.16 -7.14
C ARG A 109 -9.67 -3.04 -7.11
N THR A 110 -10.28 -3.24 -5.94
CA THR A 110 -11.74 -3.18 -5.77
C THR A 110 -12.23 -1.78 -5.38
N ALA A 111 -11.42 -0.96 -4.74
CA ALA A 111 -11.80 0.36 -4.27
C ALA A 111 -12.38 1.33 -5.33
N PRO A 112 -11.94 1.32 -6.61
CA PRO A 112 -12.52 2.18 -7.64
C PRO A 112 -14.02 2.00 -7.88
N PHE A 113 -14.58 0.83 -7.57
CA PHE A 113 -16.00 0.57 -7.77
C PHE A 113 -16.89 1.36 -6.82
N ASP A 114 -16.41 1.61 -5.59
CA ASP A 114 -17.15 2.37 -4.58
C ASP A 114 -16.72 3.85 -4.53
N PHE A 115 -15.49 4.16 -4.92
CA PHE A 115 -14.93 5.51 -4.90
C PHE A 115 -14.32 5.90 -6.27
N PRO A 116 -15.15 6.11 -7.30
CA PRO A 116 -14.69 6.35 -8.67
C PRO A 116 -13.96 7.70 -8.85
N ASN A 117 -14.15 8.65 -7.94
CA ASN A 117 -13.51 9.98 -7.97
C ASN A 117 -12.10 9.98 -7.34
N VAL A 118 -11.63 8.86 -6.81
CA VAL A 118 -10.28 8.68 -6.26
C VAL A 118 -9.45 7.88 -7.23
N THR A 119 -8.20 8.29 -7.47
CA THR A 119 -7.22 7.46 -8.18
C THR A 119 -6.57 6.49 -7.21
N TRP A 120 -6.73 5.21 -7.45
CA TRP A 120 -6.24 4.14 -6.59
C TRP A 120 -4.99 3.51 -7.16
N LEU A 121 -3.93 3.39 -6.35
CA LEU A 121 -2.66 2.81 -6.76
C LEU A 121 -2.11 1.85 -5.70
N ALA A 122 -1.63 0.68 -6.14
CA ALA A 122 -0.65 -0.08 -5.38
C ALA A 122 0.75 0.35 -5.85
N LEU A 123 1.66 0.63 -4.92
CA LEU A 123 2.99 1.14 -5.23
C LEU A 123 4.06 0.28 -4.54
N SER A 124 4.94 -0.31 -5.33
CA SER A 124 6.10 -1.02 -4.80
C SER A 124 7.27 -0.04 -4.59
N PRO A 125 7.85 0.07 -3.39
CA PRO A 125 8.99 0.93 -3.13
C PRO A 125 10.32 0.39 -3.71
N GLY A 126 10.29 -0.82 -4.29
CA GLY A 126 11.48 -1.59 -4.64
C GLY A 126 12.05 -2.34 -3.42
N TRP A 127 13.24 -2.89 -3.56
CA TRP A 127 13.98 -3.48 -2.44
C TRP A 127 14.94 -2.44 -1.87
N VAL A 128 14.61 -1.95 -0.67
CA VAL A 128 15.18 -0.72 -0.08
C VAL A 128 15.96 -1.04 1.20
N GLN A 129 17.08 -0.38 1.41
CA GLN A 129 17.92 -0.47 2.61
C GLN A 129 17.20 0.11 3.82
N THR A 130 16.45 -0.72 4.51
CA THR A 130 15.69 -0.45 5.74
C THR A 130 15.84 -1.66 6.67
N ASP A 131 15.36 -1.58 7.90
CA ASP A 131 15.31 -2.72 8.82
C ASP A 131 14.58 -3.92 8.19
N MET A 132 13.56 -3.64 7.39
CA MET A 132 12.82 -4.67 6.65
C MET A 132 13.59 -5.19 5.43
N GLY A 133 14.28 -4.34 4.69
CA GLY A 133 14.97 -4.73 3.45
C GLY A 133 16.35 -5.32 3.65
N GLY A 134 17.03 -4.90 4.71
CA GLY A 134 18.41 -5.26 5.03
C GLY A 134 19.45 -4.49 4.18
N ASP A 135 20.71 -4.59 4.58
CA ASP A 135 21.83 -3.84 3.97
C ASP A 135 22.17 -4.29 2.54
N ALA A 136 21.79 -5.51 2.18
CA ALA A 136 22.01 -6.05 0.84
C ALA A 136 21.05 -5.48 -0.23
N ALA A 137 20.07 -4.68 0.17
CA ALA A 137 19.12 -4.08 -0.76
C ALA A 137 19.83 -3.09 -1.70
N PRO A 138 19.46 -3.07 -3.01
CA PRO A 138 20.15 -2.25 -4.01
C PRO A 138 19.75 -0.77 -3.98
N LEU A 139 18.63 -0.43 -3.33
CA LEU A 139 18.12 0.93 -3.29
C LEU A 139 18.34 1.55 -1.91
N THR A 140 18.87 2.77 -1.89
CA THR A 140 18.83 3.60 -0.68
C THR A 140 17.41 4.15 -0.45
N VAL A 141 17.09 4.49 0.79
CA VAL A 141 15.80 5.12 1.16
C VAL A 141 15.55 6.38 0.31
N ASP A 142 16.55 7.27 0.23
CA ASP A 142 16.44 8.54 -0.51
C ASP A 142 16.10 8.32 -1.98
N LYS A 143 16.77 7.35 -2.62
CA LYS A 143 16.53 7.04 -4.04
C LYS A 143 15.12 6.47 -4.25
N SER A 144 14.69 5.54 -3.41
CA SER A 144 13.35 4.96 -3.49
C SER A 144 12.28 6.04 -3.29
N VAL A 145 12.41 6.87 -2.25
CA VAL A 145 11.44 7.95 -1.95
C VAL A 145 11.40 8.99 -3.06
N ALA A 146 12.56 9.42 -3.57
CA ALA A 146 12.62 10.40 -4.67
C ALA A 146 11.89 9.89 -5.92
N GLN A 147 12.10 8.62 -6.29
CA GLN A 147 11.46 8.02 -7.45
C GLN A 147 9.97 7.77 -7.24
N MET A 148 9.55 7.29 -6.06
CA MET A 148 8.12 7.17 -5.74
C MET A 148 7.40 8.53 -5.80
N ARG A 149 8.02 9.59 -5.29
CA ARG A 149 7.47 10.95 -5.39
C ARG A 149 7.33 11.39 -6.85
N ALA A 150 8.35 11.17 -7.68
CA ALA A 150 8.29 11.48 -9.11
C ALA A 150 7.18 10.69 -9.81
N THR A 151 7.04 9.40 -9.49
CA THR A 151 5.95 8.54 -10.02
C THR A 151 4.58 9.09 -9.63
N LEU A 152 4.35 9.43 -8.36
CA LEU A 152 3.08 9.98 -7.89
C LEU A 152 2.78 11.35 -8.51
N GLN A 153 3.79 12.20 -8.70
CA GLN A 153 3.64 13.48 -9.41
C GLN A 153 3.31 13.28 -10.90
N ALA A 154 3.94 12.31 -11.54
CA ALA A 154 3.72 12.02 -12.96
C ALA A 154 2.29 11.52 -13.26
N VAL A 155 1.63 10.89 -12.30
CA VAL A 155 0.23 10.43 -12.44
C VAL A 155 -0.81 11.46 -11.99
N SER A 156 -0.38 12.64 -11.53
CA SER A 156 -1.27 13.74 -11.23
C SER A 156 -1.86 14.34 -12.51
N GLY A 157 -3.16 14.70 -12.49
CA GLY A 157 -3.87 15.19 -13.67
C GLY A 157 -4.91 14.19 -14.19
N ALA A 158 -6.07 14.69 -14.62
CA ALA A 158 -7.26 13.88 -14.88
C ALA A 158 -7.03 12.74 -15.89
N GLU A 159 -6.41 13.01 -17.04
CA GLU A 159 -6.17 12.01 -18.09
C GLU A 159 -5.19 10.92 -17.61
N LYS A 160 -4.12 11.32 -16.93
CA LYS A 160 -3.12 10.39 -16.43
C LYS A 160 -3.67 9.52 -15.30
N ARG A 161 -4.49 10.10 -14.43
CA ARG A 161 -5.16 9.35 -13.36
C ARG A 161 -6.06 8.26 -13.92
N ALA A 162 -6.85 8.54 -14.94
CA ALA A 162 -7.69 7.55 -15.60
C ALA A 162 -6.87 6.38 -16.17
N ALA A 163 -5.70 6.68 -16.75
CA ALA A 163 -4.82 5.67 -17.34
C ALA A 163 -4.18 4.72 -16.31
N VAL A 164 -4.02 5.16 -15.06
CA VAL A 164 -3.37 4.35 -13.99
C VAL A 164 -4.33 3.85 -12.92
N GLN A 165 -5.63 4.09 -13.10
CA GLN A 165 -6.66 3.72 -12.12
C GLN A 165 -6.61 2.23 -11.76
N GLY A 166 -6.43 1.96 -10.46
CA GLY A 166 -6.36 0.60 -9.94
C GLY A 166 -5.15 -0.18 -10.46
N GLN A 167 -4.03 0.47 -10.81
CA GLN A 167 -2.81 -0.22 -11.28
C GLN A 167 -1.82 -0.49 -10.14
N PHE A 168 -0.92 -1.44 -10.41
CA PHE A 168 0.23 -1.73 -9.58
C PHE A 168 1.49 -1.16 -10.23
N LEU A 169 2.09 -0.15 -9.62
CA LEU A 169 3.27 0.52 -10.11
C LEU A 169 4.50 0.20 -9.25
N ASN A 170 5.64 0.17 -9.89
CA ASN A 170 6.94 0.16 -9.22
C ASN A 170 7.37 1.59 -8.86
N TYR A 171 8.34 1.75 -8.00
CA TYR A 171 8.87 3.04 -7.55
C TYR A 171 9.31 3.96 -8.69
N ASP A 172 9.74 3.40 -9.82
CA ASP A 172 10.21 4.11 -11.03
C ASP A 172 9.09 4.41 -12.05
N GLY A 173 7.85 4.13 -11.71
CA GLY A 173 6.68 4.34 -12.55
C GLY A 173 6.38 3.22 -13.54
N SER A 174 7.21 2.19 -13.62
CA SER A 174 6.91 1.01 -14.45
C SER A 174 5.73 0.22 -13.87
N THR A 175 4.89 -0.33 -14.75
CA THR A 175 3.75 -1.18 -14.33
C THR A 175 4.25 -2.56 -13.92
N LEU A 176 3.77 -3.05 -12.79
CA LEU A 176 3.97 -4.42 -12.35
C LEU A 176 2.73 -5.26 -12.64
N PRO A 177 2.88 -6.52 -13.07
CA PRO A 177 1.75 -7.45 -13.15
C PRO A 177 1.31 -7.86 -11.74
N TRP A 178 0.02 -8.19 -11.63
CA TRP A 178 -0.58 -8.67 -10.39
C TRP A 178 -0.14 -10.08 -9.97
#